data_8ea087c8d4081750a1838bf00cf3bd71
#
_entry.id   8ea087c8d4081750a1838bf00cf3bd71
#
_cell.length_a   1.000
_cell.length_b   1.000
_cell.length_c   1.000
_cell.angle_alpha   90.00
_cell.angle_beta   90.00
_cell.angle_gamma   90.00
#
_symmetry.space_group_name_H-M   'P 1'
#
loop_
_entity.id
_entity.type
_entity.pdbx_description
1 polymer ?
#
loop_
_entity_poly.entity_id
_entity_poly.type
_entity_poly.pdbx_seq_one_letter_code
_entity_poly.pdbx_strand_id
1 'polypeptide(L)'
;MKLAALLLSTACLSAQAQTPIVLDGQYSARTDEMSLQIIGDRVCFAPDKAQWGRLPRPAATHAAWFCFSNDGEARRLLRVPARQADNCGWQARARIVIDTYQPYVEQGDGNDMARLQSVVKVAQPNAIACE
;
A
#
# COMPACT_ATOMS: atom_id res chain seq x y z
N MET A 1 -26.55 -38.48 41.49
CA MET A 1 -25.97 -38.24 40.13
C MET A 1 -25.81 -36.75 39.94
N LYS A 2 -24.60 -36.24 39.93
CA LYS A 2 -24.31 -34.81 39.71
C LYS A 2 -23.88 -34.67 38.24
N LEU A 3 -24.72 -34.02 37.44
CA LEU A 3 -24.36 -33.60 36.07
C LEU A 3 -23.49 -32.35 36.17
N ALA A 4 -22.23 -32.43 35.81
CA ALA A 4 -21.34 -31.30 35.61
C ALA A 4 -21.58 -30.75 34.20
N ALA A 5 -22.15 -29.56 34.10
CA ALA A 5 -22.24 -28.85 32.84
C ALA A 5 -20.90 -28.21 32.50
N LEU A 6 -20.25 -28.71 31.48
CA LEU A 6 -19.04 -28.09 30.88
C LEU A 6 -19.50 -26.88 30.08
N LEU A 7 -19.21 -25.67 30.55
CA LEU A 7 -19.35 -24.44 29.78
C LEU A 7 -18.11 -24.31 28.88
N LEU A 8 -18.28 -24.60 27.60
CA LEU A 8 -17.28 -24.24 26.58
C LEU A 8 -17.35 -22.74 26.35
N SER A 9 -16.38 -22.02 26.88
CA SER A 9 -16.16 -20.62 26.54
C SER A 9 -15.51 -20.53 25.17
N THR A 10 -16.30 -20.24 24.15
CA THR A 10 -15.79 -19.87 22.82
C THR A 10 -15.19 -18.48 22.91
N ALA A 11 -13.87 -18.39 23.02
CA ALA A 11 -13.15 -17.13 22.86
C ALA A 11 -13.24 -16.70 21.39
N CYS A 12 -14.11 -15.75 21.08
CA CYS A 12 -14.08 -15.06 19.78
C CYS A 12 -12.81 -14.20 19.74
N LEU A 13 -11.80 -14.66 19.01
CA LEU A 13 -10.66 -13.85 18.58
C LEU A 13 -11.20 -12.83 17.57
N SER A 14 -11.63 -11.68 18.05
CA SER A 14 -11.90 -10.55 17.18
C SER A 14 -10.57 -10.05 16.61
N ALA A 15 -10.33 -10.31 15.33
CA ALA A 15 -9.25 -9.67 14.61
C ALA A 15 -9.49 -8.15 14.65
N GLN A 16 -8.64 -7.41 15.37
CA GLN A 16 -8.74 -5.95 15.40
C GLN A 16 -8.37 -5.41 14.03
N ALA A 17 -9.37 -4.83 13.32
CA ALA A 17 -9.13 -4.08 12.10
C ALA A 17 -8.24 -2.87 12.41
N GLN A 18 -7.21 -2.63 11.59
CA GLN A 18 -6.40 -1.44 11.72
C GLN A 18 -7.25 -0.19 11.45
N THR A 19 -7.00 0.88 12.22
CA THR A 19 -7.63 2.18 11.96
C THR A 19 -7.20 2.70 10.59
N PRO A 20 -8.13 3.17 9.74
CA PRO A 20 -7.78 3.77 8.47
C PRO A 20 -6.83 4.96 8.63
N ILE A 21 -5.88 5.08 7.72
CA ILE A 21 -4.87 6.14 7.71
C ILE A 21 -5.02 6.95 6.43
N VAL A 22 -5.14 8.27 6.58
CA VAL A 22 -5.17 9.22 5.45
C VAL A 22 -3.75 9.71 5.18
N LEU A 23 -3.31 9.62 3.92
CA LEU A 23 -1.97 9.97 3.49
C LEU A 23 -2.01 10.85 2.24
N ASP A 24 -1.19 11.89 2.25
CA ASP A 24 -0.81 12.64 1.05
C ASP A 24 0.53 12.13 0.54
N GLY A 25 0.66 12.02 -0.76
CA GLY A 25 1.90 11.55 -1.38
C GLY A 25 1.77 11.40 -2.88
N GLN A 26 2.57 10.51 -3.43
CA GLN A 26 2.63 10.25 -4.86
C GLN A 26 2.53 8.75 -5.13
N TYR A 27 1.62 8.35 -6.00
CA TYR A 27 1.67 6.99 -6.54
C TYR A 27 2.63 6.93 -7.74
N SER A 28 3.19 5.75 -7.96
CA SER A 28 3.93 5.42 -9.17
C SER A 28 3.58 4.01 -9.65
N ALA A 29 3.41 3.88 -10.95
CA ALA A 29 3.23 2.62 -11.64
C ALA A 29 4.31 2.52 -12.71
N ARG A 30 5.49 2.03 -12.34
CA ARG A 30 6.67 1.97 -13.18
C ARG A 30 6.67 0.74 -14.07
N THR A 31 7.12 0.90 -15.30
CA THR A 31 7.22 -0.17 -16.30
C THR A 31 8.62 -0.33 -16.89
N ASP A 32 9.62 0.36 -16.35
CA ASP A 32 11.00 0.12 -16.70
C ASP A 32 11.49 -1.25 -16.21
N GLU A 33 12.42 -1.84 -16.92
CA GLU A 33 12.86 -3.21 -16.68
C GLU A 33 13.36 -3.43 -15.25
N MET A 34 14.14 -2.50 -14.70
CA MET A 34 14.66 -2.61 -13.33
C MET A 34 13.53 -2.62 -12.30
N SER A 35 12.56 -1.73 -12.41
CA SER A 35 11.41 -1.68 -11.52
C SER A 35 10.56 -2.95 -11.60
N LEU A 36 10.34 -3.46 -12.80
CA LEU A 36 9.61 -4.72 -13.00
C LEU A 36 10.32 -5.92 -12.37
N GLN A 37 11.65 -5.94 -12.39
CA GLN A 37 12.43 -7.01 -11.75
C GLN A 37 12.40 -6.93 -10.22
N ILE A 38 12.44 -5.73 -9.64
CA ILE A 38 12.53 -5.53 -8.19
C ILE A 38 11.16 -5.57 -7.53
N ILE A 39 10.20 -4.86 -8.07
CA ILE A 39 8.88 -4.64 -7.45
C ILE A 39 7.80 -5.47 -8.15
N GLY A 40 8.01 -5.82 -9.41
CA GLY A 40 6.98 -6.35 -10.28
C GLY A 40 6.10 -5.25 -10.86
N ASP A 41 5.06 -5.65 -11.59
CA ASP A 41 4.08 -4.72 -12.16
C ASP A 41 3.05 -4.31 -11.10
N ARG A 42 3.46 -3.39 -10.22
CA ARG A 42 2.66 -2.94 -9.08
C ARG A 42 2.57 -1.43 -9.00
N VAL A 43 1.44 -0.96 -8.48
CA VAL A 43 1.30 0.43 -8.06
C VAL A 43 1.81 0.58 -6.63
N CYS A 44 2.71 1.53 -6.43
CA CYS A 44 3.28 1.85 -5.14
C CYS A 44 3.01 3.31 -4.77
N PHE A 45 3.21 3.64 -3.51
CA PHE A 45 2.93 4.96 -2.98
C PHE A 45 4.04 5.43 -2.05
N ALA A 46 4.47 6.66 -2.25
CA ALA A 46 5.44 7.33 -1.40
C ALA A 46 4.73 8.45 -0.63
N PRO A 47 4.41 8.26 0.66
CA PRO A 47 3.83 9.32 1.46
C PRO A 47 4.82 10.46 1.66
N ASP A 48 4.29 11.69 1.83
CA ASP A 48 5.11 12.84 2.16
C ASP A 48 5.84 12.62 3.50
N LYS A 49 7.06 13.08 3.58
CA LYS A 49 7.93 12.85 4.75
C LYS A 49 7.28 13.25 6.07
N ALA A 50 6.52 14.34 6.10
CA ALA A 50 5.81 14.80 7.28
C ALA A 50 4.79 13.78 7.83
N GLN A 51 4.36 12.82 7.02
CA GLN A 51 3.34 11.83 7.37
C GLN A 51 3.90 10.46 7.70
N TRP A 52 5.21 10.24 7.61
CA TRP A 52 5.82 8.94 7.86
C TRP A 52 5.54 8.39 9.26
N GLY A 53 5.43 9.27 10.26
CA GLY A 53 5.09 8.90 11.63
C GLY A 53 3.69 8.34 11.82
N ARG A 54 2.79 8.48 10.83
CA ARG A 54 1.44 7.90 10.88
C ARG A 54 1.42 6.42 10.56
N LEU A 55 2.48 5.91 9.92
CA LEU A 55 2.54 4.51 9.50
C LEU A 55 2.96 3.61 10.67
N PRO A 56 2.27 2.47 10.90
CA PRO A 56 2.59 1.53 11.97
C PRO A 56 3.79 0.65 11.56
N ARG A 57 4.95 1.26 11.46
CA ARG A 57 6.20 0.61 11.09
C ARG A 57 7.28 0.91 12.13
N PRO A 58 8.28 0.01 12.30
CA PRO A 58 9.42 0.29 13.15
C PRO A 58 10.09 1.61 12.75
N ALA A 59 10.66 2.33 13.73
CA ALA A 59 11.44 3.53 13.45
C ALA A 59 12.54 3.16 12.45
N ALA A 60 12.48 3.71 11.24
CA ALA A 60 13.38 3.38 10.16
C ALA A 60 14.20 4.60 9.76
N THR A 61 15.41 4.33 9.33
CA THR A 61 16.33 5.35 8.82
C THR A 61 16.11 5.65 7.34
N HIS A 62 15.34 4.80 6.63
CA HIS A 62 15.05 4.95 5.21
C HIS A 62 13.65 5.52 4.96
N ALA A 63 13.45 6.05 3.76
CA ALA A 63 12.17 6.60 3.34
C ALA A 63 11.03 5.59 3.45
N ALA A 64 9.86 6.07 3.87
CA ALA A 64 8.65 5.26 3.88
C ALA A 64 8.04 5.19 2.49
N TRP A 65 7.78 3.98 1.99
CA TRP A 65 7.02 3.72 0.78
C TRP A 65 6.45 2.31 0.85
N PHE A 66 5.40 2.07 0.12
CA PHE A 66 4.73 0.76 0.09
C PHE A 66 4.07 0.53 -1.26
N CYS A 67 3.80 -0.73 -1.59
CA CYS A 67 2.97 -1.09 -2.73
C CYS A 67 1.61 -1.56 -2.26
N PHE A 68 0.60 -1.47 -3.13
CA PHE A 68 -0.76 -1.87 -2.76
C PHE A 68 -0.95 -3.38 -2.89
N SER A 69 -1.46 -3.99 -1.81
CA SER A 69 -1.80 -5.42 -1.81
C SER A 69 -2.98 -5.74 -2.73
N ASN A 70 -3.88 -4.76 -2.94
CA ASN A 70 -5.02 -4.84 -3.85
C ASN A 70 -4.75 -4.06 -5.15
N ASP A 71 -3.70 -4.44 -5.86
CA ASP A 71 -3.16 -3.70 -7.01
C ASP A 71 -4.21 -3.36 -8.08
N GLY A 72 -5.02 -4.33 -8.50
CA GLY A 72 -6.05 -4.11 -9.51
C GLY A 72 -7.08 -3.06 -9.10
N GLU A 73 -7.55 -3.09 -7.85
CA GLU A 73 -8.46 -2.10 -7.31
C GLU A 73 -7.78 -0.73 -7.16
N ALA A 74 -6.52 -0.71 -6.72
CA ALA A 74 -5.75 0.52 -6.59
C ALA A 74 -5.58 1.21 -7.95
N ARG A 75 -5.28 0.47 -9.00
CA ARG A 75 -5.20 1.01 -10.37
C ARG A 75 -6.50 1.67 -10.80
N ARG A 76 -7.62 1.04 -10.52
CA ARG A 76 -8.94 1.56 -10.86
C ARG A 76 -9.26 2.82 -10.05
N LEU A 77 -9.07 2.79 -8.75
CA LEU A 77 -9.39 3.92 -7.86
C LEU A 77 -8.49 5.14 -8.10
N LEU A 78 -7.21 4.92 -8.35
CA LEU A 78 -6.24 5.97 -8.67
C LEU A 78 -6.32 6.43 -10.14
N ARG A 79 -7.11 5.75 -10.97
CA ARG A 79 -7.23 6.02 -12.41
C ARG A 79 -5.88 5.98 -13.13
N VAL A 80 -5.09 4.96 -12.80
CA VAL A 80 -3.78 4.75 -13.44
C VAL A 80 -4.02 4.46 -14.92
N PRO A 81 -3.42 5.25 -15.85
CA PRO A 81 -3.57 4.99 -17.26
C PRO A 81 -2.99 3.65 -17.69
N ALA A 82 -3.48 3.10 -18.79
CA ALA A 82 -2.95 1.89 -19.37
C ALA A 82 -1.47 2.05 -19.73
N ARG A 83 -0.73 0.94 -19.65
CA ARG A 83 0.69 0.89 -20.05
C ARG A 83 0.85 1.32 -21.50
N GLN A 84 1.84 2.18 -21.76
CA GLN A 84 2.18 2.67 -23.08
C GLN A 84 3.66 2.42 -23.39
N ALA A 85 3.95 2.15 -24.66
CA ALA A 85 5.31 1.82 -25.10
C ALA A 85 6.26 3.01 -25.11
N ASP A 86 5.74 4.24 -25.16
CA ASP A 86 6.54 5.47 -25.28
C ASP A 86 6.94 6.10 -23.95
N ASN A 87 6.54 5.48 -22.83
CA ASN A 87 6.94 5.93 -21.50
C ASN A 87 7.26 4.75 -20.58
N CYS A 88 7.80 5.04 -19.39
CA CYS A 88 8.15 4.05 -18.39
C CYS A 88 7.23 4.10 -17.17
N GLY A 89 5.98 4.38 -17.40
CA GLY A 89 4.94 4.33 -16.39
C GLY A 89 4.25 5.67 -16.15
N TRP A 90 3.51 5.73 -15.05
CA TRP A 90 2.68 6.86 -14.66
C TRP A 90 2.87 7.20 -13.20
N GLN A 91 2.74 8.46 -12.86
CA GLN A 91 2.79 8.95 -11.50
C GLN A 91 1.85 10.15 -11.31
N ALA A 92 1.34 10.31 -10.11
CA ALA A 92 0.56 11.49 -9.74
C ALA A 92 0.49 11.69 -8.23
N ARG A 93 0.28 12.93 -7.83
CA ARG A 93 -0.07 13.28 -6.46
C ARG A 93 -1.46 12.76 -6.13
N ALA A 94 -1.62 12.23 -4.91
CA ALA A 94 -2.91 11.76 -4.44
C ALA A 94 -3.04 11.91 -2.92
N ARG A 95 -4.28 12.05 -2.46
CA ARG A 95 -4.67 11.82 -1.07
C ARG A 95 -5.47 10.53 -1.02
N ILE A 96 -4.99 9.60 -0.23
CA ILE A 96 -5.53 8.24 -0.15
C ILE A 96 -5.87 7.85 1.29
N VAL A 97 -6.71 6.84 1.41
CA VAL A 97 -6.98 6.16 2.68
C VAL A 97 -6.56 4.71 2.55
N ILE A 98 -5.71 4.25 3.45
CA ILE A 98 -5.33 2.85 3.58
C ILE A 98 -5.90 2.28 4.89
N ASP A 99 -6.21 1.00 4.93
CA ASP A 99 -6.81 0.37 6.12
C ASP A 99 -6.04 -0.85 6.66
N THR A 100 -5.08 -1.33 5.92
CA THR A 100 -4.22 -2.45 6.32
C THR A 100 -2.79 -2.14 5.89
N TYR A 101 -1.89 -2.07 6.85
CA TYR A 101 -0.48 -1.82 6.60
C TYR A 101 0.35 -2.97 7.14
N GLN A 102 1.21 -3.53 6.31
CA GLN A 102 2.11 -4.63 6.66
C GLN A 102 3.56 -4.18 6.42
N PRO A 103 4.30 -3.81 7.48
CA PRO A 103 5.70 -3.48 7.34
C PRO A 103 6.50 -4.72 6.95
N TYR A 104 7.47 -4.53 6.06
CA TYR A 104 8.43 -5.58 5.71
C TYR A 104 9.52 -5.65 6.79
N VAL A 105 9.57 -6.77 7.48
CA VAL A 105 10.47 -6.97 8.63
C VAL A 105 11.50 -8.08 8.42
N GLU A 106 11.43 -8.79 7.30
CA GLU A 106 12.38 -9.84 6.95
C GLU A 106 13.68 -9.26 6.40
N GLN A 107 14.75 -10.06 6.39
CA GLN A 107 16.00 -9.68 5.74
C GLN A 107 15.91 -9.95 4.24
N GLY A 108 16.54 -9.06 3.45
CA GLY A 108 16.57 -9.16 2.00
C GLY A 108 15.73 -8.10 1.30
N ASP A 109 15.48 -8.30 0.01
CA ASP A 109 14.74 -7.38 -0.82
C ASP A 109 13.23 -7.55 -0.62
N GLY A 110 12.59 -6.52 -0.12
CA GLY A 110 11.17 -6.49 0.08
C GLY A 110 10.68 -5.08 0.34
N ASN A 111 9.37 -4.93 0.38
CA ASN A 111 8.76 -3.62 0.63
C ASN A 111 7.52 -3.78 1.50
N ASP A 112 7.19 -2.70 2.19
CA ASP A 112 5.94 -2.61 2.91
C ASP A 112 4.76 -2.73 1.96
N MET A 113 3.65 -3.26 2.45
CA MET A 113 2.40 -3.41 1.70
C MET A 113 1.28 -2.71 2.46
N ALA A 114 0.33 -2.16 1.71
CA ALA A 114 -0.88 -1.59 2.29
C ALA A 114 -2.08 -1.85 1.38
N ARG A 115 -3.27 -1.94 1.97
CA ARG A 115 -4.50 -2.02 1.19
C ARG A 115 -5.06 -0.62 0.97
N LEU A 116 -5.36 -0.28 -0.28
CA LEU A 116 -6.05 0.96 -0.61
C LEU A 116 -7.54 0.80 -0.33
N GLN A 117 -8.06 1.58 0.61
CA GLN A 117 -9.48 1.60 0.92
C GLN A 117 -10.24 2.55 -0.01
N SER A 118 -9.74 3.77 -0.19
CA SER A 118 -10.37 4.79 -1.03
C SER A 118 -9.37 5.86 -1.46
N VAL A 119 -9.76 6.63 -2.46
CA VAL A 119 -9.02 7.81 -2.95
C VAL A 119 -9.85 9.04 -2.67
N VAL A 120 -9.31 9.97 -1.90
CA VAL A 120 -9.96 11.25 -1.60
C VAL A 120 -9.78 12.20 -2.78
N LYS A 121 -8.56 12.24 -3.33
CA LYS A 121 -8.20 13.14 -4.43
C LYS A 121 -7.02 12.52 -5.19
N VAL A 122 -7.04 12.62 -6.49
CA VAL A 122 -5.91 12.27 -7.36
C VAL A 122 -5.74 13.35 -8.42
N ALA A 123 -4.49 13.78 -8.61
CA ALA A 123 -4.14 14.75 -9.63
C ALA A 123 -4.06 14.11 -11.02
N GLN A 124 -3.95 14.93 -12.03
CA GLN A 124 -3.70 14.50 -13.40
C GLN A 124 -2.41 13.68 -13.46
N PRO A 125 -2.42 12.47 -14.03
CA PRO A 125 -1.23 11.66 -14.13
C PRO A 125 -0.20 12.24 -15.09
N ASN A 126 1.07 12.07 -14.74
CA ASN A 126 2.21 12.43 -15.57
C ASN A 126 2.93 11.16 -16.01
N ALA A 127 3.32 11.12 -17.29
CA ALA A 127 4.14 10.03 -17.79
C ALA A 127 5.55 10.07 -17.16
N ILE A 128 6.06 8.91 -16.82
CA ILE A 128 7.45 8.74 -16.38
C ILE A 128 8.30 8.53 -17.63
N ALA A 129 9.28 9.40 -17.84
CA ALA A 129 10.19 9.28 -18.96
C ALA A 129 11.10 8.05 -18.78
N CYS A 130 11.35 7.34 -19.87
CA CYS A 130 12.39 6.31 -19.89
C CYS A 130 13.78 6.97 -19.99
N GLU A 131 14.72 6.46 -19.21
CA GLU A 131 16.12 6.88 -19.23
C GLU A 131 16.93 6.07 -20.24
#